data_bc3b11157326dfcf37440195e1d87ffb
#
_entry.id   bc3b11157326dfcf37440195e1d87ffb
#
_cell.length_a   1.000
_cell.length_b   1.000
_cell.length_c   1.000
_cell.angle_alpha   90.00
_cell.angle_beta   90.00
_cell.angle_gamma   90.00
#
_symmetry.space_group_name_H-M   'P 1'
#
loop_
_entity.id
_entity.type
_entity.pdbx_description
1 polymer ?
#
loop_
_entity_poly.entity_id
_entity_poly.type
_entity_poly.pdbx_seq_one_letter_code
_entity_poly.pdbx_strand_id
1 'polypeptide(L)'
;MSKNFVALVIGASVVSLLTGCAAPSGANYRPIVDTQGVDFNRFESDLKACQGYATQTASAGESAVGGAVAGALLGGLLAAAAGKGYSRTNTAQVGAVTGAVSAGAQGETDQRNIIRRCLAGRGYKVLQ
;
A
#
# COMPACT_ATOMS: atom_id res chain seq x y z
N MET A 1 -15.10 -28.98 -20.81
CA MET A 1 -14.38 -27.95 -20.04
C MET A 1 -15.34 -27.41 -19.00
N SER A 2 -15.04 -27.62 -17.72
CA SER A 2 -15.94 -27.24 -16.61
C SER A 2 -16.04 -25.71 -16.51
N LYS A 3 -17.24 -25.17 -16.29
CA LYS A 3 -17.49 -23.72 -16.07
C LYS A 3 -16.59 -23.14 -14.97
N ASN A 4 -16.22 -23.96 -14.00
CA ASN A 4 -15.30 -23.60 -12.91
C ASN A 4 -13.86 -23.38 -13.37
N PHE A 5 -13.41 -24.08 -14.43
CA PHE A 5 -12.07 -23.92 -14.98
C PHE A 5 -11.94 -22.60 -15.75
N VAL A 6 -12.99 -22.21 -16.48
CA VAL A 6 -13.03 -20.93 -17.20
C VAL A 6 -13.04 -19.76 -16.22
N ALA A 7 -13.81 -19.86 -15.13
CA ALA A 7 -13.85 -18.82 -14.10
C ALA A 7 -12.49 -18.66 -13.38
N LEU A 8 -11.76 -19.74 -13.17
CA LEU A 8 -10.45 -19.75 -12.52
C LEU A 8 -9.37 -19.15 -13.44
N VAL A 9 -9.42 -19.43 -14.74
CA VAL A 9 -8.49 -18.86 -15.73
C VAL A 9 -8.74 -17.35 -15.94
N ILE A 10 -10.00 -16.92 -15.96
CA ILE A 10 -10.35 -15.50 -16.08
C ILE A 10 -9.93 -14.74 -14.82
N GLY A 11 -10.13 -15.32 -13.64
CA GLY A 11 -9.68 -14.74 -12.37
C GLY A 11 -8.17 -14.56 -12.30
N ALA A 12 -7.39 -15.55 -12.74
CA ALA A 12 -5.93 -15.50 -12.77
C ALA A 12 -5.38 -14.45 -13.76
N SER A 13 -6.02 -14.28 -14.92
CA SER A 13 -5.57 -13.30 -15.93
C SER A 13 -5.87 -11.84 -15.53
N VAL A 14 -6.93 -11.59 -14.78
CA VAL A 14 -7.24 -10.24 -14.26
C VAL A 14 -6.24 -9.81 -13.20
N VAL A 15 -5.79 -10.72 -12.33
CA VAL A 15 -4.77 -10.44 -11.32
C VAL A 15 -3.42 -10.09 -11.95
N SER A 16 -3.07 -10.71 -13.09
CA SER A 16 -1.79 -10.45 -13.78
C SER A 16 -1.74 -9.07 -14.47
N LEU A 17 -2.88 -8.46 -14.79
CA LEU A 17 -2.94 -7.14 -15.42
C LEU A 17 -2.80 -5.97 -14.43
N LEU A 18 -2.92 -6.24 -13.13
CA LEU A 18 -2.79 -5.23 -12.07
C LEU A 18 -1.34 -4.99 -11.62
N THR A 19 -0.36 -5.74 -12.14
CA THR A 19 1.07 -5.53 -11.85
C THR A 19 1.71 -4.40 -12.66
N GLY A 20 0.91 -3.56 -13.34
CA GLY A 20 1.37 -2.42 -14.11
C GLY A 20 1.87 -1.27 -13.26
N CYS A 21 3.10 -0.82 -13.54
CA CYS A 21 3.74 0.41 -13.06
C CYS A 21 3.77 0.56 -11.54
N ALA A 22 4.58 -0.26 -10.88
CA ALA A 22 5.00 0.05 -9.52
C ALA A 22 5.85 1.34 -9.56
N ALA A 23 5.23 2.48 -9.29
CA ALA A 23 5.98 3.64 -8.85
C ALA A 23 6.87 3.22 -7.66
N PRO A 24 8.06 3.85 -7.44
CA PRO A 24 8.93 3.48 -6.34
C PRO A 24 8.11 3.39 -5.07
N SER A 25 7.94 2.18 -4.55
CA SER A 25 7.12 1.90 -3.37
C SER A 25 7.65 2.65 -2.16
N GLY A 26 6.77 2.98 -1.22
CA GLY A 26 7.00 3.86 -0.09
C GLY A 26 8.39 3.85 0.53
N ALA A 27 8.95 2.68 0.86
CA ALA A 27 10.30 2.56 1.44
C ALA A 27 11.43 2.92 0.47
N ASN A 28 11.23 2.82 -0.85
CA ASN A 28 12.21 3.20 -1.87
C ASN A 28 11.96 4.61 -2.43
N TYR A 29 11.07 5.36 -1.78
CA TYR A 29 10.76 6.71 -2.19
C TYR A 29 11.99 7.62 -2.10
N ARG A 30 12.20 8.42 -3.15
CA ARG A 30 13.24 9.44 -3.22
C ARG A 30 12.57 10.81 -3.29
N PRO A 31 12.58 11.59 -2.22
CA PRO A 31 11.97 12.93 -2.22
C PRO A 31 12.79 13.90 -3.06
N ILE A 32 12.13 14.92 -3.55
CA ILE A 32 12.78 16.06 -4.18
C ILE A 32 13.30 16.98 -3.08
N VAL A 33 14.60 17.25 -3.09
CA VAL A 33 15.25 18.17 -2.15
C VAL A 33 15.88 19.34 -2.91
N ASP A 34 15.96 20.50 -2.23
CA ASP A 34 16.73 21.63 -2.73
C ASP A 34 18.21 21.24 -2.75
N THR A 35 18.82 21.26 -3.93
CA THR A 35 20.21 20.79 -4.14
C THR A 35 21.25 21.86 -3.90
N GLN A 36 20.86 23.10 -3.57
CA GLN A 36 21.81 24.20 -3.33
C GLN A 36 22.65 23.92 -2.07
N GLY A 37 23.96 23.75 -2.25
CA GLY A 37 24.91 23.50 -1.17
C GLY A 37 24.87 22.08 -0.58
N VAL A 38 24.20 21.14 -1.23
CA VAL A 38 24.11 19.75 -0.79
C VAL A 38 25.28 18.92 -1.32
N ASP A 39 25.99 18.23 -0.43
CA ASP A 39 26.92 17.16 -0.79
C ASP A 39 26.12 15.92 -1.19
N PHE A 40 26.19 15.55 -2.48
CA PHE A 40 25.43 14.42 -3.02
C PHE A 40 25.82 13.06 -2.41
N ASN A 41 27.09 12.85 -2.08
CA ASN A 41 27.53 11.60 -1.46
C ASN A 41 26.94 11.44 -0.06
N ARG A 42 26.93 12.51 0.70
CA ARG A 42 26.31 12.55 2.02
C ARG A 42 24.81 12.38 1.91
N PHE A 43 24.17 13.05 0.95
CA PHE A 43 22.74 12.91 0.73
C PHE A 43 22.34 11.47 0.39
N GLU A 44 23.06 10.77 -0.50
CA GLU A 44 22.76 9.37 -0.83
C GLU A 44 22.90 8.44 0.38
N SER A 45 23.92 8.65 1.22
CA SER A 45 24.08 7.90 2.46
C SER A 45 22.92 8.15 3.43
N ASP A 46 22.56 9.41 3.60
CA ASP A 46 21.47 9.83 4.48
C ASP A 46 20.10 9.33 3.97
N LEU A 47 19.88 9.35 2.65
CA LEU A 47 18.68 8.82 2.03
C LEU A 47 18.53 7.32 2.29
N LYS A 48 19.60 6.53 2.08
CA LYS A 48 19.59 5.08 2.37
C LYS A 48 19.28 4.79 3.83
N ALA A 49 19.86 5.56 4.75
CA ALA A 49 19.55 5.41 6.18
C ALA A 49 18.08 5.73 6.48
N CYS A 50 17.51 6.78 5.90
CA CYS A 50 16.11 7.14 6.07
C CYS A 50 15.15 6.11 5.44
N GLN A 51 15.51 5.54 4.29
CA GLN A 51 14.79 4.41 3.69
C GLN A 51 14.83 3.18 4.59
N GLY A 52 15.96 2.90 5.24
CA GLY A 52 16.07 1.83 6.22
C GLY A 52 15.14 1.99 7.43
N TYR A 53 14.88 3.22 7.88
CA TYR A 53 13.86 3.46 8.92
C TYR A 53 12.44 3.22 8.39
N ALA A 54 12.16 3.60 7.15
CA ALA A 54 10.85 3.39 6.55
C ALA A 54 10.50 1.91 6.37
N THR A 55 11.49 1.03 6.16
CA THR A 55 11.26 -0.43 6.08
C THR A 55 10.83 -1.07 7.40
N GLN A 56 11.01 -0.39 8.54
CA GLN A 56 10.55 -0.86 9.84
C GLN A 56 9.04 -0.64 10.06
N THR A 57 8.41 0.14 9.18
CA THR A 57 6.97 0.34 9.18
C THR A 57 6.32 -0.67 8.23
N ALA A 58 5.10 -1.08 8.55
CA ALA A 58 4.36 -2.03 7.71
C ALA A 58 4.36 -1.59 6.24
N SER A 59 4.75 -2.50 5.36
CA SER A 59 4.74 -2.26 3.92
C SER A 59 3.31 -2.09 3.40
N ALA A 60 3.17 -1.53 2.20
CA ALA A 60 1.86 -1.46 1.54
C ALA A 60 1.18 -2.83 1.44
N GLY A 61 1.96 -3.89 1.19
CA GLY A 61 1.45 -5.27 1.13
C GLY A 61 0.96 -5.78 2.48
N GLU A 62 1.72 -5.58 3.55
CA GLU A 62 1.32 -5.98 4.92
C GLU A 62 0.10 -5.21 5.39
N SER A 63 0.07 -3.89 5.15
CA SER A 63 -1.08 -3.04 5.47
C SER A 63 -2.31 -3.45 4.67
N ALA A 64 -2.17 -3.79 3.37
CA ALA A 64 -3.26 -4.25 2.52
C ALA A 64 -3.85 -5.58 3.01
N VAL A 65 -3.02 -6.54 3.47
CA VAL A 65 -3.51 -7.80 4.04
C VAL A 65 -4.31 -7.54 5.31
N GLY A 66 -3.80 -6.71 6.22
CA GLY A 66 -4.53 -6.30 7.42
C GLY A 66 -5.85 -5.62 7.10
N GLY A 67 -5.86 -4.70 6.14
CA GLY A 67 -7.06 -4.01 5.66
C GLY A 67 -8.05 -4.92 4.98
N ALA A 68 -7.59 -5.91 4.21
CA ALA A 68 -8.46 -6.90 3.59
C ALA A 68 -9.20 -7.75 4.63
N VAL A 69 -8.49 -8.22 5.64
CA VAL A 69 -9.08 -9.02 6.74
C VAL A 69 -10.11 -8.19 7.52
N ALA A 70 -9.74 -7.00 7.94
CA ALA A 70 -10.64 -6.11 8.67
C ALA A 70 -11.86 -5.72 7.82
N GLY A 71 -11.67 -5.38 6.55
CA GLY A 71 -12.74 -5.04 5.63
C GLY A 71 -13.69 -6.22 5.34
N ALA A 72 -13.14 -7.44 5.21
CA ALA A 72 -13.97 -8.63 5.03
C ALA A 72 -14.85 -8.92 6.27
N LEU A 73 -14.28 -8.79 7.47
CA LEU A 73 -15.01 -8.98 8.72
C LEU A 73 -16.13 -7.95 8.87
N LEU A 74 -15.82 -6.67 8.68
CA LEU A 74 -16.82 -5.60 8.75
C LEU A 74 -17.90 -5.75 7.68
N GLY A 75 -17.54 -6.04 6.43
CA GLY A 75 -18.48 -6.29 5.35
C GLY A 75 -19.39 -7.48 5.63
N GLY A 76 -18.84 -8.56 6.17
CA GLY A 76 -19.63 -9.74 6.59
C GLY A 76 -20.60 -9.45 7.72
N LEU A 77 -20.17 -8.66 8.73
CA LEU A 77 -21.04 -8.24 9.84
C LEU A 77 -22.18 -7.33 9.37
N LEU A 78 -21.89 -6.35 8.50
CA LEU A 78 -22.89 -5.47 7.92
C LEU A 78 -23.93 -6.23 7.09
N ALA A 79 -23.48 -7.20 6.29
CA ALA A 79 -24.39 -8.07 5.53
C ALA A 79 -25.27 -8.93 6.43
N ALA A 80 -24.75 -9.40 7.56
CA ALA A 80 -25.52 -10.14 8.55
C ALA A 80 -26.59 -9.27 9.23
N ALA A 81 -26.28 -8.02 9.50
CA ALA A 81 -27.21 -7.05 10.09
C ALA A 81 -28.28 -6.57 9.10
N ALA A 82 -27.96 -6.47 7.80
CA ALA A 82 -28.87 -6.00 6.76
C ALA A 82 -29.97 -7.03 6.35
N GLY A 83 -29.87 -8.29 6.78
CA GLY A 83 -30.89 -9.31 6.60
C GLY A 83 -30.85 -10.08 5.28
N LYS A 84 -31.96 -10.77 4.94
CA LYS A 84 -32.00 -11.81 3.88
C LYS A 84 -31.72 -11.33 2.44
N GLY A 85 -31.71 -10.04 2.16
CA GLY A 85 -31.49 -9.49 0.83
C GLY A 85 -30.00 -9.32 0.47
N TYR A 86 -29.09 -9.42 1.43
CA TYR A 86 -27.67 -9.19 1.24
C TYR A 86 -26.86 -10.49 1.22
N SER A 87 -26.08 -10.68 0.17
CA SER A 87 -25.14 -11.80 0.09
C SER A 87 -23.92 -11.52 0.95
N ARG A 88 -23.75 -12.27 2.04
CA ARG A 88 -22.61 -12.14 2.96
C ARG A 88 -21.27 -12.26 2.22
N THR A 89 -21.18 -13.19 1.27
CA THR A 89 -19.97 -13.41 0.50
C THR A 89 -19.60 -12.21 -0.36
N ASN A 90 -20.55 -11.64 -1.10
CA ASN A 90 -20.29 -10.49 -1.97
C ASN A 90 -19.93 -9.25 -1.15
N THR A 91 -20.62 -9.00 -0.05
CA THR A 91 -20.35 -7.83 0.81
C THR A 91 -19.00 -7.96 1.52
N ALA A 92 -18.62 -9.17 1.97
CA ALA A 92 -17.32 -9.42 2.56
C ALA A 92 -16.19 -9.26 1.52
N GLN A 93 -16.40 -9.71 0.28
CA GLN A 93 -15.42 -9.51 -0.80
C GLN A 93 -15.21 -8.03 -1.14
N VAL A 94 -16.29 -7.26 -1.27
CA VAL A 94 -16.18 -5.81 -1.51
C VAL A 94 -15.47 -5.13 -0.34
N GLY A 95 -15.81 -5.48 0.90
CA GLY A 95 -15.15 -4.97 2.09
C GLY A 95 -13.65 -5.30 2.12
N ALA A 96 -13.28 -6.54 1.77
CA ALA A 96 -11.88 -6.97 1.70
C ALA A 96 -11.08 -6.16 0.67
N VAL A 97 -11.62 -5.99 -0.54
CA VAL A 97 -10.95 -5.22 -1.60
C VAL A 97 -10.80 -3.75 -1.19
N THR A 98 -11.86 -3.13 -0.70
CA THR A 98 -11.82 -1.73 -0.27
C THR A 98 -10.85 -1.54 0.89
N GLY A 99 -10.87 -2.43 1.88
CA GLY A 99 -9.97 -2.40 3.02
C GLY A 99 -8.50 -2.60 2.61
N ALA A 100 -8.22 -3.52 1.70
CA ALA A 100 -6.87 -3.75 1.17
C ALA A 100 -6.31 -2.50 0.47
N VAL A 101 -7.09 -1.90 -0.43
CA VAL A 101 -6.67 -0.72 -1.19
C VAL A 101 -6.41 0.47 -0.27
N SER A 102 -7.32 0.76 0.66
CA SER A 102 -7.17 1.91 1.56
C SER A 102 -6.00 1.75 2.52
N ALA A 103 -5.83 0.58 3.13
CA ALA A 103 -4.75 0.32 4.06
C ALA A 103 -3.38 0.23 3.36
N GLY A 104 -3.32 -0.34 2.15
CA GLY A 104 -2.10 -0.37 1.35
C GLY A 104 -1.62 1.03 0.97
N ALA A 105 -2.52 1.90 0.55
CA ALA A 105 -2.21 3.30 0.24
C ALA A 105 -1.72 4.08 1.48
N GLN A 106 -2.27 3.81 2.67
CA GLN A 106 -1.81 4.42 3.93
C GLN A 106 -0.39 3.95 4.28
N GLY A 107 -0.11 2.64 4.23
CA GLY A 107 1.22 2.10 4.52
C GLY A 107 2.31 2.71 3.62
N GLU A 108 2.03 2.90 2.34
CA GLU A 108 2.94 3.57 1.42
C GLU A 108 3.15 5.05 1.76
N THR A 109 2.09 5.74 2.11
CA THR A 109 2.13 7.16 2.51
C THR A 109 2.93 7.34 3.79
N ASP A 110 2.77 6.44 4.76
CA ASP A 110 3.50 6.49 6.03
C ASP A 110 5.00 6.28 5.82
N GLN A 111 5.39 5.33 4.98
CA GLN A 111 6.81 5.12 4.64
C GLN A 111 7.42 6.35 3.97
N ARG A 112 6.73 6.98 3.02
CA ARG A 112 7.17 8.22 2.37
C ARG A 112 7.33 9.37 3.37
N ASN A 113 6.38 9.50 4.29
CA ASN A 113 6.42 10.52 5.32
C ASN A 113 7.59 10.33 6.30
N ILE A 114 7.93 9.08 6.65
CA ILE A 114 9.11 8.78 7.48
C ILE A 114 10.39 9.24 6.78
N ILE A 115 10.57 8.92 5.50
CA ILE A 115 11.75 9.34 4.74
C ILE A 115 11.84 10.88 4.68
N ARG A 116 10.74 11.55 4.38
CA ARG A 116 10.71 13.03 4.31
C ARG A 116 11.06 13.68 5.65
N ARG A 117 10.47 13.21 6.75
CA ARG A 117 10.75 13.73 8.10
C ARG A 117 12.19 13.45 8.54
N CYS A 118 12.70 12.26 8.21
CA CYS A 118 14.08 11.88 8.52
C CYS A 118 15.08 12.81 7.81
N LEU A 119 14.90 13.05 6.51
CA LEU A 119 15.77 13.95 5.73
C LEU A 119 15.64 15.40 6.19
N ALA A 120 14.43 15.87 6.48
CA ALA A 120 14.21 17.21 7.03
C ALA A 120 14.91 17.39 8.39
N GLY A 121 14.86 16.35 9.24
CA GLY A 121 15.58 16.35 10.53
C GLY A 121 17.12 16.36 10.39
N ARG A 122 17.65 15.94 9.23
CA ARG A 122 19.08 16.04 8.89
C ARG A 122 19.46 17.36 8.21
N GLY A 123 18.54 18.29 8.07
CA GLY A 123 18.75 19.62 7.54
C GLY A 123 18.51 19.78 6.03
N TYR A 124 17.99 18.75 5.35
CA TYR A 124 17.65 18.86 3.94
C TYR A 124 16.32 19.60 3.76
N LYS A 125 16.26 20.53 2.81
CA LYS A 125 15.02 21.18 2.42
C LYS A 125 14.24 20.27 1.48
N VAL A 126 13.30 19.51 2.03
CA VAL A 126 12.44 18.59 1.27
C VAL A 126 11.30 19.40 0.66
N LEU A 127 11.16 19.33 -0.67
CA LEU A 127 10.16 20.07 -1.45
C LEU A 127 8.88 19.24 -1.66
N GLN A 128 9.02 17.93 -1.83
CA GLN A 128 7.94 16.93 -1.95
C GLN A 128 8.38 15.58 -1.41
#